data_21c361cf7bb166507febf42afe82f91e
#
_entry.id   21c361cf7bb166507febf42afe82f91e
#
_cell.length_a   1.000
_cell.length_b   1.000
_cell.length_c   1.000
_cell.angle_alpha   90.00
_cell.angle_beta   90.00
_cell.angle_gamma   90.00
#
_symmetry.space_group_name_H-M   'P 1'
#
loop_
_entity.id
_entity.type
_entity.pdbx_description
1 polymer ?
#
loop_
_entity_poly.entity_id
_entity_poly.type
_entity_poly.pdbx_seq_one_letter_code
_entity_poly.pdbx_strand_id
1 'polypeptide(L)'
;MAIRFSHSATRHSIEHSRARYVVEHCACPLYSPDPDDADLVVFLGPDPDGIPLEVIGLELASEDLLVIHAMKLRQKYRADYERVMRCQGQ
;
A
#
# COMPACT_ATOMS: atom_id res chain seq x y z
N MET A 1 -14.97 -4.75 0.15
CA MET A 1 -13.73 -4.94 -0.64
C MET A 1 -12.94 -6.10 -0.06
N ALA A 2 -12.59 -7.08 -0.88
CA ALA A 2 -11.70 -8.14 -0.45
C ALA A 2 -10.26 -7.77 -0.83
N ILE A 3 -9.32 -8.11 0.03
CA ILE A 3 -7.90 -7.88 -0.23
C ILE A 3 -7.28 -9.21 -0.63
N ARG A 4 -6.78 -9.28 -1.85
CA ARG A 4 -6.14 -10.46 -2.41
C ARG A 4 -4.65 -10.19 -2.57
N PHE A 5 -3.85 -11.24 -2.56
CA PHE A 5 -2.39 -11.12 -2.67
C PHE A 5 -1.90 -11.92 -3.86
N SER A 6 -1.14 -11.27 -4.75
CA SER A 6 -0.50 -11.95 -5.85
C SER A 6 0.72 -12.71 -5.35
N HIS A 7 1.23 -13.62 -6.18
CA HIS A 7 2.45 -14.35 -5.83
C HIS A 7 3.64 -13.41 -5.59
N SER A 8 3.74 -12.34 -6.37
CA SER A 8 4.85 -11.39 -6.25
C SER A 8 4.82 -10.57 -4.96
N ALA A 9 3.67 -10.49 -4.29
CA ALA A 9 3.55 -9.74 -3.03
C ALA A 9 4.35 -10.37 -1.89
N THR A 10 4.78 -11.63 -2.04
CA THR A 10 5.52 -12.32 -0.97
C THR A 10 7.04 -12.21 -1.10
N ARG A 11 7.54 -11.56 -2.16
CA ARG A 11 8.99 -11.51 -2.46
C ARG A 11 9.85 -10.91 -1.36
N HIS A 12 9.32 -9.97 -0.60
CA HIS A 12 10.09 -9.21 0.38
C HIS A 12 9.82 -9.64 1.81
N SER A 13 9.28 -10.84 1.98
CA SER A 13 9.04 -11.44 3.29
C SER A 13 8.13 -10.63 4.21
N ILE A 14 7.25 -9.81 3.64
CA ILE A 14 6.23 -9.11 4.42
C ILE A 14 5.02 -10.01 4.53
N GLU A 15 4.63 -10.32 5.76
CA GLU A 15 3.46 -11.15 6.02
C GLU A 15 2.19 -10.45 5.51
N HIS A 16 1.25 -11.23 4.99
CA HIS A 16 0.00 -10.69 4.46
C HIS A 16 -0.76 -9.87 5.51
N SER A 17 -0.73 -10.30 6.75
CA SER A 17 -1.41 -9.56 7.84
C SER A 17 -0.83 -8.16 8.04
N ARG A 18 0.47 -8.01 7.87
CA ARG A 18 1.14 -6.71 8.00
C ARG A 18 0.75 -5.78 6.84
N ALA A 19 0.76 -6.31 5.62
CA ALA A 19 0.36 -5.55 4.44
C ALA A 19 -1.12 -5.16 4.52
N ARG A 20 -1.96 -6.10 4.94
CA ARG A 20 -3.40 -5.85 5.12
C ARG A 20 -3.64 -4.73 6.13
N TYR A 21 -2.91 -4.74 7.23
CA TYR A 21 -3.02 -3.69 8.24
C TYR A 21 -2.76 -2.30 7.64
N VAL A 22 -1.69 -2.18 6.84
CA VAL A 22 -1.36 -0.91 6.19
C VAL A 22 -2.49 -0.46 5.26
N VAL A 23 -3.02 -1.37 4.45
CA VAL A 23 -4.12 -1.04 3.54
C VAL A 23 -5.35 -0.57 4.31
N GLU A 24 -5.71 -1.28 5.36
CA GLU A 24 -6.93 -0.99 6.12
C GLU A 24 -6.84 0.29 6.93
N HIS A 25 -5.64 0.71 7.31
CA HIS A 25 -5.44 1.90 8.14
C HIS A 25 -4.93 3.11 7.35
N CYS A 26 -4.69 2.98 6.07
CA CYS A 26 -4.23 4.10 5.25
C CYS A 26 -5.41 4.98 4.84
N ALA A 27 -5.48 6.19 5.41
CA ALA A 27 -6.56 7.11 5.11
C ALA A 27 -6.35 7.87 3.80
N CYS A 28 -5.11 7.96 3.32
CA CYS A 28 -4.75 8.76 2.16
C CYS A 28 -3.95 7.95 1.15
N PRO A 29 -4.57 6.95 0.48
CA PRO A 29 -3.87 6.20 -0.55
C PRO A 29 -3.48 7.09 -1.73
N LEU A 30 -2.39 6.74 -2.39
CA LEU A 30 -1.84 7.50 -3.50
C LEU A 30 -2.21 6.82 -4.83
N TYR A 31 -2.77 7.59 -5.74
CA TYR A 31 -3.13 7.12 -7.07
C TYR A 31 -2.17 7.69 -8.10
N SER A 32 -1.83 6.89 -9.10
CA SER A 32 -0.96 7.35 -10.17
C SER A 32 -1.69 8.35 -11.07
N PRO A 33 -1.04 9.47 -11.46
CA PRO A 33 -1.62 10.37 -12.44
C PRO A 33 -1.54 9.84 -13.88
N ASP A 34 -0.78 8.76 -14.10
CA ASP A 34 -0.61 8.18 -15.43
C ASP A 34 -1.82 7.33 -15.78
N PRO A 35 -2.52 7.61 -16.93
CA PRO A 35 -3.67 6.81 -17.34
C PRO A 35 -3.36 5.33 -17.53
N ASP A 36 -2.12 4.98 -17.88
CA ASP A 36 -1.71 3.59 -18.06
C ASP A 36 -1.63 2.83 -16.73
N ASP A 37 -1.51 3.57 -15.61
CA ASP A 37 -1.45 3.02 -14.27
C ASP A 37 -2.67 3.42 -13.45
N ALA A 38 -3.80 3.70 -14.10
CA ALA A 38 -4.98 4.25 -13.43
C ALA A 38 -5.53 3.36 -12.33
N ASP A 39 -5.31 2.04 -12.43
CA ASP A 39 -5.79 1.09 -11.42
C ASP A 39 -4.77 0.85 -10.30
N LEU A 40 -3.58 1.44 -10.43
CA LEU A 40 -2.52 1.25 -9.43
C LEU A 40 -2.73 2.19 -8.25
N VAL A 41 -2.63 1.64 -7.05
CA VAL A 41 -2.76 2.43 -5.83
C VAL A 41 -1.64 2.06 -4.86
N VAL A 42 -1.06 3.07 -4.22
CA VAL A 42 0.03 2.90 -3.27
C VAL A 42 -0.46 3.25 -1.87
N PHE A 43 -0.31 2.32 -0.95
CA PHE A 43 -0.64 2.51 0.45
C PHE A 43 0.66 2.62 1.25
N LEU A 44 0.83 3.70 1.97
CA LEU A 44 2.00 3.93 2.82
C LEU A 44 1.55 4.05 4.26
N GLY A 45 2.25 3.38 5.15
CA GLY A 45 1.91 3.47 6.56
C GLY A 45 2.73 2.49 7.39
N PRO A 46 2.64 2.62 8.72
CA PRO A 46 3.32 1.68 9.61
C PRO A 46 2.52 0.39 9.73
N ASP A 47 3.23 -0.72 9.93
CA ASP A 47 2.59 -1.97 10.30
C ASP A 47 2.22 -1.94 11.80
N PRO A 48 1.66 -3.02 12.37
CA PRO A 48 1.30 -3.03 13.79
C PRO A 48 2.47 -2.77 14.74
N ASP A 49 3.69 -3.03 14.31
CA ASP A 49 4.90 -2.79 15.10
C ASP A 49 5.51 -1.41 14.85
N GLY A 50 4.88 -0.58 14.04
CA GLY A 50 5.36 0.76 13.74
C GLY A 50 6.39 0.80 12.62
N ILE A 51 6.62 -0.29 11.90
CA ILE A 51 7.59 -0.34 10.82
C ILE A 51 6.97 0.21 9.54
N PRO A 52 7.55 1.29 8.95
CA PRO A 52 6.99 1.85 7.72
C PRO A 52 7.05 0.87 6.56
N LEU A 53 5.92 0.69 5.89
CA LEU A 53 5.81 -0.19 4.74
C LEU A 53 5.25 0.56 3.54
N GLU A 54 5.56 0.04 2.35
CA GLU A 54 4.90 0.42 1.12
C GLU A 54 4.17 -0.81 0.57
N VAL A 55 2.89 -0.64 0.28
CA VAL A 55 2.04 -1.70 -0.27
C VAL A 55 1.41 -1.18 -1.54
N ILE A 56 1.61 -1.89 -2.64
CA ILE A 56 1.08 -1.48 -3.94
C ILE A 56 0.05 -2.50 -4.39
N GLY A 57 -1.09 -2.02 -4.82
CA GLY A 57 -2.17 -2.87 -5.28
C GLY A 57 -2.81 -2.38 -6.57
N LEU A 58 -3.59 -3.24 -7.15
CA LEU A 58 -4.42 -2.94 -8.31
C LEU A 58 -5.88 -3.02 -7.90
N GLU A 59 -6.64 -1.98 -8.24
CA GLU A 59 -8.08 -2.00 -8.03
C GLU A 59 -8.72 -2.80 -9.16
N LEU A 60 -9.43 -3.86 -8.80
CA LEU A 60 -10.04 -4.76 -9.77
C LEU A 60 -11.47 -4.31 -10.09
N ALA A 61 -11.98 -4.75 -11.23
CA ALA A 61 -13.35 -4.45 -11.65
C ALA A 61 -14.39 -4.97 -10.65
N SER A 62 -14.04 -6.01 -9.89
CA SER A 62 -14.88 -6.56 -8.84
C SER A 62 -14.89 -5.72 -7.55
N GLU A 63 -14.18 -4.61 -7.53
CA GLU A 63 -13.96 -3.75 -6.38
C GLU A 63 -13.03 -4.36 -5.33
N ASP A 64 -12.42 -5.51 -5.63
CA ASP A 64 -11.39 -6.09 -4.78
C ASP A 64 -10.05 -5.42 -5.06
N LEU A 65 -9.16 -5.50 -4.09
CA LEU A 65 -7.79 -5.00 -4.22
C LEU A 65 -6.85 -6.19 -4.37
N LEU A 66 -6.04 -6.19 -5.43
CA LEU A 66 -4.98 -7.19 -5.60
C LEU A 66 -3.65 -6.57 -5.21
N VAL A 67 -3.09 -6.99 -4.07
CA VAL A 67 -1.78 -6.53 -3.64
C VAL A 67 -0.71 -7.24 -4.47
N ILE A 68 0.10 -6.46 -5.18
CA ILE A 68 1.15 -6.99 -6.06
C ILE A 68 2.55 -6.77 -5.51
N HIS A 69 2.67 -5.96 -4.44
CA HIS A 69 3.97 -5.58 -3.89
C HIS A 69 3.78 -5.13 -2.44
N ALA A 70 4.63 -5.63 -1.55
CA ALA A 70 4.68 -5.18 -0.16
C ALA A 70 6.11 -5.29 0.32
N MET A 71 6.67 -4.20 0.84
CA MET A 71 8.03 -4.20 1.37
C MET A 71 8.23 -3.03 2.33
N LYS A 72 9.37 -3.04 3.00
CA LYS A 72 9.75 -1.90 3.83
C LYS A 72 9.89 -0.66 2.98
N LEU A 73 9.53 0.49 3.54
CA LEU A 73 9.51 1.75 2.83
C LEU A 73 10.86 2.07 2.18
N ARG A 74 10.83 2.32 0.86
CA ARG A 74 12.04 2.72 0.14
C ARG A 74 12.19 4.23 0.18
N GLN A 75 13.43 4.68 -0.04
CA GLN A 75 13.77 6.11 -0.01
C GLN A 75 12.90 6.93 -0.96
N LYS A 76 12.56 6.38 -2.12
CA LYS A 76 11.78 7.13 -3.12
C LYS A 76 10.37 7.49 -2.64
N TYR A 77 9.84 6.80 -1.62
CA TYR A 77 8.51 7.08 -1.08
C TYR A 77 8.55 7.84 0.23
N ARG A 78 9.72 8.25 0.70
CA ARG A 78 9.85 8.85 2.02
C ARG A 78 9.08 10.16 2.17
N ALA A 79 9.18 11.03 1.18
CA ALA A 79 8.44 12.29 1.21
C ALA A 79 6.93 12.07 1.16
N ASP A 80 6.50 11.10 0.35
CA ASP A 80 5.09 10.72 0.27
C ASP A 80 4.60 10.14 1.58
N TYR A 81 5.42 9.31 2.23
CA TYR A 81 5.08 8.72 3.53
C TYR A 81 4.82 9.81 4.57
N GLU A 82 5.72 10.79 4.65
CA GLU A 82 5.55 11.90 5.60
C GLU A 82 4.27 12.68 5.32
N ARG A 83 3.94 12.88 4.05
CA ARG A 83 2.72 13.56 3.66
C ARG A 83 1.47 12.78 4.04
N VAL A 84 1.50 11.46 3.82
CA VAL A 84 0.40 10.57 4.19
C VAL A 84 0.21 10.56 5.70
N MET A 85 1.29 10.53 6.47
CA MET A 85 1.20 10.54 7.92
C MET A 85 0.58 11.86 8.43
N ARG A 86 0.92 12.97 7.81
CA ARG A 86 0.28 14.26 8.17
C ARG A 86 -1.20 14.26 7.85
N CYS A 87 -1.58 13.66 6.71
CA CYS A 87 -2.98 13.53 6.33
C CYS A 87 -3.75 12.71 7.36
N GLN A 88 -3.18 11.59 7.79
CA GLN A 88 -3.82 10.72 8.78
C GLN A 88 -3.85 11.32 10.18
N GLY A 89 -2.92 12.22 10.48
CA GLY A 89 -2.84 12.88 11.76
C GLY A 89 -3.89 13.98 11.96
N GLN A 90 -4.62 14.29 10.92
CA GLN A 90 -5.70 15.29 11.00
C GLN A 90 -7.01 14.63 11.52
#